data_93cb9927dd307145f4368392be3ecc66
#
_entry.id   93cb9927dd307145f4368392be3ecc66
#
_cell.length_a   1.000
_cell.length_b   1.000
_cell.length_c   1.000
_cell.angle_alpha   90.00
_cell.angle_beta   90.00
_cell.angle_gamma   90.00
#
_symmetry.space_group_name_H-M   'P 1'
#
loop_
_entity.id
_entity.type
_entity.pdbx_description
1 polymer ?
#
loop_
_entity_poly.entity_id
_entity_poly.type
_entity_poly.pdbx_seq_one_letter_code
_entity_poly.pdbx_strand_id
1 'polypeptide(L)'
;KADEVRLCYLTFLELYKYEIISHLVKVDNLTYNQAYEECVKASIQFDPKIYEVMNYFVKKKKPRIIINRNPTINYGSLLLMKVVEVKKEYKDDYTMSLPIQILRVLNADFDGDVLNIISLKSKKFIKAFDKNFNPRKNMFISRNDGLFNDDFNLFKDQIIGLYEFNNI
;
A
#
# COMPACT_ATOMS: atom_id res chain seq x y z
N LYS A 1 -8.99 6.78 1.60
CA LYS A 1 -8.58 8.04 0.94
C LYS A 1 -7.73 7.71 -0.29
N ALA A 2 -7.57 8.63 -1.24
CA ALA A 2 -6.86 8.38 -2.50
C ALA A 2 -5.38 7.96 -2.33
N ASP A 3 -4.77 8.23 -1.20
CA ASP A 3 -3.40 7.86 -0.84
C ASP A 3 -3.31 6.68 0.15
N GLU A 4 -4.40 5.96 0.41
CA GLU A 4 -4.45 4.90 1.40
C GLU A 4 -4.62 3.53 0.74
N VAL A 5 -3.88 2.54 1.27
CA VAL A 5 -3.94 1.15 0.79
C VAL A 5 -4.03 0.19 1.97
N ARG A 6 -4.56 -0.99 1.70
CA ARG A 6 -4.52 -2.14 2.60
C ARG A 6 -3.70 -3.23 1.95
N LEU A 7 -2.78 -3.81 2.71
CA LEU A 7 -1.94 -4.91 2.25
C LEU A 7 -2.42 -6.23 2.83
N CYS A 8 -2.24 -7.31 2.11
CA CYS A 8 -2.41 -8.64 2.69
C CYS A 8 -1.32 -8.93 3.70
N TYR A 9 -1.58 -9.87 4.59
CA TYR A 9 -0.70 -10.27 5.68
C TYR A 9 0.70 -10.68 5.18
N LEU A 10 0.78 -11.53 4.16
CA LEU A 10 2.04 -12.03 3.64
C LEU A 10 2.89 -10.94 2.99
N THR A 11 2.29 -10.07 2.19
CA THR A 11 2.99 -8.94 1.58
C THR A 11 3.54 -7.99 2.64
N PHE A 12 2.76 -7.70 3.69
CA PHE A 12 3.23 -6.84 4.78
C PHE A 12 4.38 -7.49 5.56
N LEU A 13 4.27 -8.79 5.87
CA LEU A 13 5.33 -9.55 6.53
C LEU A 13 6.64 -9.48 5.75
N GLU A 14 6.60 -9.72 4.44
CA GLU A 14 7.79 -9.69 3.58
C GLU A 14 8.44 -8.29 3.54
N LEU A 15 7.65 -7.24 3.34
CA LEU A 15 8.16 -5.87 3.24
C LEU A 15 8.77 -5.35 4.55
N TYR A 16 8.24 -5.78 5.70
CA TYR A 16 8.61 -5.24 7.02
C TYR A 16 9.15 -6.31 7.99
N LYS A 17 9.61 -7.45 7.47
CA LYS A 17 10.13 -8.58 8.25
C LYS A 17 11.18 -8.15 9.28
N TYR A 18 12.16 -7.36 8.86
CA TYR A 18 13.24 -6.92 9.75
C TYR A 18 12.76 -5.97 10.87
N GLU A 19 11.77 -5.14 10.57
CA GLU A 19 11.16 -4.26 11.57
C GLU A 19 10.34 -5.05 12.59
N ILE A 20 9.64 -6.09 12.14
CA ILE A 20 8.90 -7.02 13.01
C ILE A 20 9.89 -7.78 13.90
N ILE A 21 10.96 -8.36 13.33
CA ILE A 21 12.03 -9.01 14.09
C ILE A 21 12.62 -8.06 15.13
N SER A 22 12.94 -6.82 14.73
CA SER A 22 13.49 -5.82 15.67
C SER A 22 12.51 -5.49 16.80
N HIS A 23 11.21 -5.54 16.54
CA HIS A 23 10.19 -5.35 17.58
C HIS A 23 10.17 -6.52 18.56
N LEU A 24 10.13 -7.76 18.06
CA LEU A 24 10.13 -8.98 18.87
C LEU A 24 11.37 -9.08 19.77
N VAL A 25 12.54 -8.74 19.23
CA VAL A 25 13.79 -8.70 20.01
C VAL A 25 13.71 -7.67 21.15
N LYS A 26 13.16 -6.48 20.88
CA LYS A 26 13.16 -5.37 21.85
C LYS A 26 12.04 -5.45 22.89
N VAL A 27 10.88 -5.97 22.51
CA VAL A 27 9.68 -5.97 23.36
C VAL A 27 9.48 -7.34 24.01
N ASP A 28 9.68 -8.43 23.25
CA ASP A 28 9.48 -9.79 23.74
C ASP A 28 10.77 -10.43 24.27
N ASN A 29 11.90 -9.70 24.24
CA ASN A 29 13.22 -10.17 24.66
C ASN A 29 13.68 -11.46 23.97
N LEU A 30 13.22 -11.70 22.73
CA LEU A 30 13.67 -12.85 21.95
C LEU A 30 15.08 -12.60 21.39
N THR A 31 15.83 -13.68 21.19
CA THR A 31 17.05 -13.59 20.36
C THR A 31 16.68 -13.33 18.91
N TYR A 32 17.62 -12.80 18.13
CA TYR A 32 17.38 -12.57 16.69
C TYR A 32 16.93 -13.85 15.96
N ASN A 33 17.59 -14.99 16.25
CA ASN A 33 17.25 -16.26 15.61
C ASN A 33 15.82 -16.72 15.96
N GLN A 34 15.43 -16.61 17.24
CA GLN A 34 14.06 -16.94 17.65
C GLN A 34 13.03 -16.04 16.97
N ALA A 35 13.26 -14.73 16.94
CA ALA A 35 12.37 -13.79 16.27
C ALA A 35 12.30 -14.02 14.76
N TYR A 36 13.40 -14.41 14.12
CA TYR A 36 13.44 -14.80 12.72
C TYR A 36 12.63 -16.06 12.44
N GLU A 37 12.80 -17.11 13.27
CA GLU A 37 12.01 -18.35 13.18
C GLU A 37 10.51 -18.10 13.36
N GLU A 38 10.11 -17.25 14.30
CA GLU A 38 8.71 -16.82 14.48
C GLU A 38 8.16 -16.18 13.18
N CYS A 39 8.92 -15.29 12.53
CA CYS A 39 8.53 -14.70 11.26
C CYS A 39 8.45 -15.73 10.12
N VAL A 40 9.34 -16.73 10.10
CA VAL A 40 9.29 -17.81 9.11
C VAL A 40 8.04 -18.68 9.34
N LYS A 41 7.75 -19.08 10.58
CA LYS A 41 6.52 -19.80 10.91
C LYS A 41 5.28 -19.00 10.51
N ALA A 42 5.26 -17.70 10.80
CA ALA A 42 4.19 -16.79 10.45
C ALA A 42 3.97 -16.63 8.93
N SER A 43 5.00 -16.90 8.10
CA SER A 43 4.85 -16.93 6.64
C SER A 43 4.22 -18.22 6.12
N ILE A 44 4.22 -19.29 6.92
CA ILE A 44 3.65 -20.60 6.58
C ILE A 44 2.24 -20.74 7.14
N GLN A 45 2.01 -20.21 8.35
CA GLN A 45 0.74 -20.26 9.03
C GLN A 45 0.43 -18.94 9.70
N PHE A 46 -0.83 -18.49 9.64
CA PHE A 46 -1.25 -17.24 10.28
C PHE A 46 -0.93 -17.25 11.78
N ASP A 47 -0.24 -16.22 12.22
CA ASP A 47 0.13 -16.00 13.62
C ASP A 47 -0.56 -14.72 14.16
N PRO A 48 -1.49 -14.85 15.13
CA PRO A 48 -2.18 -13.72 15.73
C PRO A 48 -1.24 -12.70 16.38
N LYS A 49 -0.15 -13.17 17.02
CA LYS A 49 0.82 -12.31 17.70
C LYS A 49 1.57 -11.44 16.68
N ILE A 50 2.05 -12.05 15.60
CA ILE A 50 2.72 -11.33 14.52
C ILE A 50 1.74 -10.34 13.87
N TYR A 51 0.48 -10.71 13.69
CA TYR A 51 -0.55 -9.81 13.17
C TYR A 51 -0.80 -8.60 14.09
N GLU A 52 -0.79 -8.78 15.41
CA GLU A 52 -0.89 -7.67 16.37
C GLU A 52 0.32 -6.73 16.27
N VAL A 53 1.54 -7.28 16.13
CA VAL A 53 2.75 -6.49 15.91
C VAL A 53 2.65 -5.68 14.60
N MET A 54 2.14 -6.27 13.52
CA MET A 54 1.92 -5.55 12.26
C MET A 54 0.93 -4.39 12.43
N ASN A 55 -0.18 -4.61 13.12
CA ASN A 55 -1.18 -3.56 13.38
C ASN A 55 -0.62 -2.45 14.27
N TYR A 56 0.17 -2.80 15.28
CA TYR A 56 0.89 -1.81 16.08
C TYR A 56 1.83 -0.97 15.18
N PHE A 57 2.57 -1.63 14.28
CA PHE A 57 3.48 -0.96 13.37
C PHE A 57 2.74 0.01 12.42
N VAL A 58 1.64 -0.41 11.83
CA VAL A 58 0.79 0.43 10.97
C VAL A 58 0.30 1.67 11.73
N LYS A 59 -0.24 1.50 12.94
CA LYS A 59 -0.76 2.59 13.76
C LYS A 59 0.32 3.60 14.18
N LYS A 60 1.48 3.11 14.61
CA LYS A 60 2.56 3.96 15.17
C LYS A 60 3.48 4.54 14.11
N LYS A 61 3.89 3.77 13.14
CA LYS A 61 4.89 4.19 12.13
C LYS A 61 4.28 4.77 10.87
N LYS A 62 3.01 4.45 10.59
CA LYS A 62 2.29 4.92 9.39
C LYS A 62 3.12 4.68 8.12
N PRO A 63 3.43 3.41 7.82
CA PRO A 63 4.39 3.05 6.78
C PRO A 63 3.98 3.58 5.41
N ARG A 64 4.97 3.90 4.60
CA ARG A 64 4.82 4.41 3.25
C ARG A 64 5.40 3.43 2.25
N ILE A 65 4.69 3.23 1.17
CA ILE A 65 5.13 2.41 0.05
C ILE A 65 5.00 3.20 -1.25
N ILE A 66 5.81 2.85 -2.22
CA ILE A 66 5.58 3.21 -3.61
C ILE A 66 4.94 2.02 -4.28
N ILE A 67 3.88 2.28 -5.03
CA ILE A 67 3.29 1.31 -5.94
C ILE A 67 3.54 1.71 -7.38
N ASN A 68 3.74 0.71 -8.23
CA ASN A 68 3.94 0.88 -9.66
C ASN A 68 3.36 -0.33 -10.41
N ARG A 69 2.77 -0.10 -11.58
CA ARG A 69 2.40 -1.14 -12.55
C ARG A 69 3.26 -0.98 -13.80
N ASN A 70 3.80 -2.07 -14.29
CA ASN A 70 4.52 -2.08 -15.56
C ASN A 70 3.53 -2.19 -16.75
N PRO A 71 3.77 -1.48 -17.87
CA PRO A 71 4.86 -0.53 -18.09
C PRO A 71 4.64 0.82 -17.37
N THR A 72 5.72 1.43 -16.86
CA THR A 72 5.68 2.77 -16.28
C THR A 72 5.67 3.81 -17.40
N ILE A 73 4.49 4.33 -17.74
CA ILE A 73 4.28 5.17 -18.92
C ILE A 73 4.44 6.65 -18.59
N ASN A 74 4.00 7.06 -17.40
CA ASN A 74 4.02 8.45 -16.97
C ASN A 74 4.39 8.61 -15.48
N TYR A 75 4.51 9.84 -15.03
CA TYR A 75 4.78 10.14 -13.61
C TYR A 75 3.71 9.61 -12.65
N GLY A 76 2.47 9.55 -13.10
CA GLY A 76 1.36 9.02 -12.31
C GLY A 76 1.43 7.51 -12.10
N SER A 77 2.22 6.78 -12.87
CA SER A 77 2.43 5.34 -12.70
C SER A 77 3.25 4.99 -11.45
N LEU A 78 3.85 5.98 -10.78
CA LEU A 78 4.55 5.85 -9.51
C LEU A 78 3.79 6.61 -8.43
N LEU A 79 3.15 5.92 -7.50
CA LEU A 79 2.34 6.54 -6.47
C LEU A 79 2.86 6.25 -5.07
N LEU A 80 2.99 7.31 -4.27
CA LEU A 80 3.30 7.19 -2.83
C LEU A 80 2.01 6.95 -2.06
N MET A 81 1.90 5.77 -1.48
CA MET A 81 0.74 5.34 -0.72
C MET A 81 1.05 5.17 0.77
N LYS A 82 0.02 5.31 1.58
CA LYS A 82 0.05 5.07 3.02
C LYS A 82 -0.62 3.74 3.31
N VAL A 83 0.08 2.85 3.96
CA VAL A 83 -0.52 1.62 4.48
C VAL A 83 -1.34 1.95 5.72
N VAL A 84 -2.64 1.67 5.69
CA VAL A 84 -3.57 1.99 6.79
C VAL A 84 -4.06 0.75 7.52
N GLU A 85 -3.96 -0.42 6.89
CA GLU A 85 -4.45 -1.67 7.44
C GLU A 85 -3.69 -2.86 6.84
N VAL A 86 -3.52 -3.90 7.64
CA VAL A 86 -3.12 -5.24 7.18
C VAL A 86 -4.36 -6.11 7.19
N LYS A 87 -4.71 -6.70 6.05
CA LYS A 87 -5.85 -7.62 5.95
C LYS A 87 -5.55 -8.89 6.72
N LYS A 88 -6.55 -9.39 7.44
CA LYS A 88 -6.40 -10.59 8.28
C LYS A 88 -6.44 -11.88 7.46
N GLU A 89 -7.06 -11.85 6.30
CA GLU A 89 -7.08 -12.97 5.37
C GLU A 89 -5.64 -13.38 5.06
N TYR A 90 -5.34 -14.66 5.31
CA TYR A 90 -3.98 -15.17 5.20
C TYR A 90 -3.82 -16.13 4.03
N LYS A 91 -4.69 -17.11 3.94
CA LYS A 91 -4.53 -18.21 3.00
C LYS A 91 -4.85 -17.73 1.58
N ASP A 92 -3.88 -17.90 0.70
CA ASP A 92 -3.98 -17.59 -0.73
C ASP A 92 -4.36 -16.12 -1.06
N ASP A 93 -4.29 -15.21 -0.07
CA ASP A 93 -4.52 -13.79 -0.30
C ASP A 93 -3.20 -13.04 -0.49
N TYR A 94 -2.86 -12.78 -1.75
CA TYR A 94 -1.75 -11.92 -2.17
C TYR A 94 -2.26 -10.58 -2.72
N THR A 95 -3.50 -10.22 -2.44
CA THR A 95 -4.14 -9.03 -2.99
C THR A 95 -3.91 -7.80 -2.11
N MET A 96 -4.00 -6.63 -2.71
CA MET A 96 -4.05 -5.36 -2.01
C MET A 96 -5.34 -4.61 -2.36
N SER A 97 -5.83 -3.79 -1.41
CA SER A 97 -6.97 -2.91 -1.68
C SER A 97 -6.48 -1.52 -2.05
N LEU A 98 -6.97 -1.01 -3.16
CA LEU A 98 -6.63 0.29 -3.74
C LEU A 98 -7.85 1.20 -3.85
N PRO A 99 -7.68 2.52 -3.76
CA PRO A 99 -8.71 3.47 -4.13
C PRO A 99 -8.98 3.42 -5.64
N ILE A 100 -10.24 3.38 -6.05
CA ILE A 100 -10.64 3.32 -7.47
C ILE A 100 -10.14 4.53 -8.27
N GLN A 101 -9.95 5.68 -7.63
CA GLN A 101 -9.51 6.92 -8.27
C GLN A 101 -8.11 6.85 -8.88
N ILE A 102 -7.26 5.93 -8.40
CA ILE A 102 -5.89 5.81 -8.89
C ILE A 102 -5.71 4.74 -9.98
N LEU A 103 -6.75 3.99 -10.31
CA LEU A 103 -6.66 2.88 -11.28
C LEU A 103 -6.29 3.38 -12.67
N ARG A 104 -6.91 4.48 -13.12
CA ARG A 104 -6.62 5.06 -14.43
C ARG A 104 -5.16 5.48 -14.57
N VAL A 105 -4.59 6.09 -13.53
CA VAL A 105 -3.20 6.54 -13.51
C VAL A 105 -2.22 5.38 -13.59
N LEU A 106 -2.55 4.27 -12.92
CA LEU A 106 -1.80 3.03 -12.96
C LEU A 106 -2.09 2.21 -14.23
N ASN A 107 -3.07 2.63 -15.03
CA ASN A 107 -3.63 1.83 -16.12
C ASN A 107 -3.93 0.39 -15.64
N ALA A 108 -4.57 0.27 -14.48
CA ALA A 108 -4.84 -0.97 -13.77
C ALA A 108 -6.34 -1.20 -13.62
N ASP A 109 -6.74 -2.44 -13.54
CA ASP A 109 -8.09 -2.87 -13.17
C ASP A 109 -8.05 -4.05 -12.18
N PHE A 110 -9.19 -4.66 -11.90
CA PHE A 110 -9.32 -5.72 -10.91
C PHE A 110 -9.45 -7.12 -11.54
N ASP A 111 -8.80 -7.34 -12.66
CA ASP A 111 -8.83 -8.60 -13.43
C ASP A 111 -7.62 -9.52 -13.17
N GLY A 112 -6.78 -9.18 -12.20
CA GLY A 112 -5.56 -9.94 -11.85
C GLY A 112 -4.26 -9.19 -12.12
N ASP A 113 -4.33 -7.87 -12.30
CA ASP A 113 -3.15 -7.03 -12.46
C ASP A 113 -2.17 -7.15 -11.30
N VAL A 114 -0.88 -7.20 -11.63
CA VAL A 114 0.23 -7.27 -10.67
C VAL A 114 0.87 -5.91 -10.49
N LEU A 115 1.02 -5.50 -9.22
CA LEU A 115 1.67 -4.26 -8.85
C LEU A 115 3.02 -4.51 -8.17
N ASN A 116 4.02 -3.72 -8.54
CA ASN A 116 5.28 -3.66 -7.82
C ASN A 116 5.14 -2.78 -6.58
N ILE A 117 5.67 -3.25 -5.45
CA ILE A 117 5.60 -2.54 -4.17
C ILE A 117 7.01 -2.35 -3.63
N ILE A 118 7.32 -1.12 -3.24
CA ILE A 118 8.60 -0.76 -2.61
C ILE A 118 8.32 -0.06 -1.28
N SER A 119 8.87 -0.59 -0.18
CA SER A 119 8.76 0.06 1.12
C SER A 119 9.72 1.24 1.24
N LEU A 120 9.22 2.40 1.68
CA LEU A 120 10.05 3.57 1.95
C LEU A 120 10.30 3.71 3.46
N LYS A 121 11.57 3.61 3.86
CA LYS A 121 11.99 3.68 5.26
C LYS A 121 12.59 5.04 5.63
N SER A 122 13.24 5.72 4.68
CA SER A 122 13.90 7.01 4.92
C SER A 122 12.90 8.15 4.93
N LYS A 123 12.87 8.92 6.03
CA LYS A 123 12.02 10.13 6.13
C LYS A 123 12.33 11.16 5.05
N LYS A 124 13.59 11.27 4.62
CA LYS A 124 14.02 12.20 3.57
C LYS A 124 13.38 11.82 2.22
N PHE A 125 13.44 10.54 1.86
CA PHE A 125 12.80 10.05 0.64
C PHE A 125 11.28 10.16 0.70
N ILE A 126 10.66 9.78 1.83
CA ILE A 126 9.21 9.92 2.02
C ILE A 126 8.79 11.37 1.76
N LYS A 127 9.50 12.36 2.34
CA LYS A 127 9.19 13.79 2.15
C LYS A 127 9.34 14.23 0.70
N ALA A 128 10.39 13.76 0.00
CA ALA A 128 10.62 14.08 -1.40
C ALA A 128 9.51 13.49 -2.30
N PHE A 129 9.18 12.21 -2.11
CA PHE A 129 8.12 11.54 -2.85
C PHE A 129 6.73 12.10 -2.53
N ASP A 130 6.46 12.48 -1.29
CA ASP A 130 5.17 13.05 -0.88
C ASP A 130 4.83 14.35 -1.61
N LYS A 131 5.84 15.08 -2.05
CA LYS A 131 5.64 16.31 -2.83
C LYS A 131 5.10 16.02 -4.24
N ASN A 132 5.63 15.01 -4.93
CA ASN A 132 5.43 14.81 -6.36
C ASN A 132 4.55 13.59 -6.69
N PHE A 133 4.55 12.56 -5.84
CA PHE A 133 3.94 11.26 -6.13
C PHE A 133 2.78 10.89 -5.19
N ASN A 134 2.36 11.81 -4.31
CA ASN A 134 1.20 11.59 -3.46
C ASN A 134 -0.08 11.91 -4.25
N PRO A 135 -0.95 10.92 -4.52
CA PRO A 135 -2.16 11.13 -5.32
C PRO A 135 -3.09 12.18 -4.73
N ARG A 136 -3.22 12.28 -3.41
CA ARG A 136 -4.05 13.32 -2.76
C ARG A 136 -3.61 14.74 -3.09
N LYS A 137 -2.31 14.95 -3.27
CA LYS A 137 -1.75 16.28 -3.53
C LYS A 137 -1.77 16.66 -4.99
N ASN A 138 -1.82 15.65 -5.88
CA ASN A 138 -1.75 15.83 -7.32
C ASN A 138 -3.04 15.41 -8.04
N MET A 139 -4.12 15.15 -7.28
CA MET A 139 -5.33 14.55 -7.82
C MET A 139 -6.17 15.50 -8.67
N PHE A 140 -6.21 16.78 -8.34
CA PHE A 140 -7.07 17.74 -9.01
C PHE A 140 -6.32 18.73 -9.89
N ILE A 141 -5.17 19.18 -9.45
CA ILE A 141 -4.37 20.19 -10.14
C ILE A 141 -2.95 19.67 -10.33
N SER A 142 -2.51 19.62 -11.56
CA SER A 142 -1.12 19.35 -11.91
C SER A 142 -0.22 20.44 -11.35
N ARG A 143 0.86 20.03 -10.69
CA ARG A 143 1.86 20.99 -10.17
C ARG A 143 2.81 21.54 -11.22
N ASN A 144 2.83 20.92 -12.39
CA ASN A 144 3.74 21.31 -13.45
C ASN A 144 3.20 22.48 -14.26
N ASP A 145 1.90 22.53 -14.49
CA ASP A 145 1.24 23.49 -15.38
C ASP A 145 0.03 24.19 -14.75
N GLY A 146 -0.40 23.77 -13.55
CA GLY A 146 -1.57 24.32 -12.86
C GLY A 146 -2.92 23.95 -13.48
N LEU A 147 -2.94 23.07 -14.47
CA LEU A 147 -4.15 22.59 -15.12
C LEU A 147 -4.78 21.43 -14.34
N PHE A 148 -6.03 21.12 -14.68
CA PHE A 148 -6.68 19.92 -14.14
C PHE A 148 -5.93 18.65 -14.54
N ASN A 149 -5.70 17.78 -13.59
CA ASN A 149 -5.02 16.53 -13.82
C ASN A 149 -6.01 15.45 -14.26
N ASP A 150 -6.14 15.27 -15.57
CA ASP A 150 -7.05 14.29 -16.17
C ASP A 150 -6.70 12.83 -15.89
N ASP A 151 -5.46 12.57 -15.43
CA ASP A 151 -5.00 11.22 -15.10
C ASP A 151 -5.76 10.59 -13.92
N PHE A 152 -6.33 11.41 -13.02
CA PHE A 152 -7.06 10.97 -11.83
C PHE A 152 -8.58 10.97 -11.99
N ASN A 153 -9.09 10.96 -13.20
CA ASN A 153 -10.51 10.82 -13.48
C ASN A 153 -10.97 9.36 -13.35
N LEU A 154 -12.25 9.17 -13.09
CA LEU A 154 -12.88 7.86 -13.12
C LEU A 154 -13.00 7.36 -14.56
N PHE A 155 -12.94 6.04 -14.75
CA PHE A 155 -13.30 5.41 -15.99
C PHE A 155 -14.82 5.57 -16.26
N LYS A 156 -15.19 5.52 -17.54
CA LYS A 156 -16.58 5.69 -17.97
C LYS A 156 -17.55 4.73 -17.26
N ASP A 157 -17.15 3.49 -17.10
CA ASP A 157 -17.95 2.44 -16.44
C ASP A 157 -18.11 2.70 -14.94
N GLN A 158 -17.08 3.26 -14.30
CA GLN A 158 -17.14 3.67 -12.90
C GLN A 158 -18.12 4.85 -12.68
N ILE A 159 -18.18 5.77 -13.63
CA ILE A 159 -19.13 6.89 -13.60
C ILE A 159 -20.56 6.38 -13.76
N ILE A 160 -20.78 5.45 -14.70
CA ILE A 160 -22.08 4.82 -14.92
C ILE A 160 -22.52 4.06 -13.66
N GLY A 161 -21.65 3.23 -13.09
CA GLY A 161 -21.95 2.50 -11.87
C GLY A 161 -22.29 3.40 -10.68
N LEU A 162 -21.59 4.53 -10.52
CA LEU A 162 -21.93 5.52 -9.50
C LEU A 162 -23.26 6.20 -9.75
N TYR A 163 -23.58 6.49 -11.02
CA TYR A 163 -24.87 7.06 -11.40
C TYR A 163 -26.02 6.10 -11.08
N GLU A 164 -25.90 4.84 -11.47
CA GLU A 164 -26.89 3.80 -11.15
C GLU A 164 -27.06 3.61 -9.65
N PHE A 165 -25.96 3.55 -8.88
CA PHE A 165 -25.99 3.41 -7.43
C PHE A 165 -26.73 4.57 -6.73
N ASN A 166 -26.59 5.79 -7.23
CA ASN A 166 -27.27 6.97 -6.65
C ASN A 166 -28.74 7.08 -7.03
N ASN A 167 -29.22 6.29 -8.00
CA ASN A 167 -30.62 6.31 -8.46
C ASN A 167 -31.44 5.09 -7.97
N ILE A 168 -30.86 4.29 -7.06
CA ILE A 168 -31.57 3.25 -6.31
C ILE A 168 -32.05 3.84 -4.99
#